data_941dfca2f9fb3e436fa96b27a9207968
#
_entry.id   941dfca2f9fb3e436fa96b27a9207968
#
_cell.length_a   1.000
_cell.length_b   1.000
_cell.length_c   1.000
_cell.angle_alpha   90.00
_cell.angle_beta   90.00
_cell.angle_gamma   90.00
#
_symmetry.space_group_name_H-M   'P 1'
#
loop_
_entity.id
_entity.type
_entity.pdbx_description
1 polymer ?
#
loop_
_entity_poly.entity_id
_entity_poly.type
_entity_poly.pdbx_seq_one_letter_code
_entity_poly.pdbx_strand_id
1 'polypeptide(L)'
;MPTNNAINLNAVGIPKYDGAGTFTAITLTQYSPLVGGASNAITSLGPLTNGQLVIGSTGVVPVAATITPGTGVSITNGAGSIQIDMVGGGMTWTVETNNLNMAVNHGYGSNKAGALAFTLPVASAVGDTIAIVGMQGSWNVVQAANQRIFIGSSASTLGAGGSIASTNAFDAITLVCLVANLLWYARSVQGNITIA
;
A
#
# COMPACT_ATOMS: atom_id res chain seq x y z
N MET A 1 3.60 54.03 43.49
CA MET A 1 2.68 53.77 42.35
C MET A 1 3.30 52.70 41.50
N PRO A 2 2.60 51.64 41.14
CA PRO A 2 3.15 50.69 40.22
C PRO A 2 3.32 51.38 38.88
N THR A 3 4.54 51.37 38.36
CA THR A 3 4.84 51.84 37.00
C THR A 3 4.03 51.00 36.01
N ASN A 4 3.17 51.65 35.29
CA ASN A 4 2.37 51.09 34.24
C ASN A 4 3.35 50.62 33.12
N ASN A 5 3.82 49.34 33.18
CA ASN A 5 4.61 48.78 32.10
C ASN A 5 3.71 48.66 30.86
N ALA A 6 3.74 49.69 30.04
CA ALA A 6 3.06 49.65 28.74
C ALA A 6 3.73 48.51 27.95
N ILE A 7 2.94 47.48 27.65
CA ILE A 7 3.37 46.45 26.73
C ILE A 7 3.62 47.12 25.38
N ASN A 8 4.88 47.18 24.95
CA ASN A 8 5.21 47.70 23.63
C ASN A 8 4.81 46.67 22.58
N LEU A 9 3.63 46.84 22.00
CA LEU A 9 3.07 45.96 20.96
C LEU A 9 3.73 46.16 19.59
N ASN A 10 4.76 47.00 19.48
CA ASN A 10 5.51 47.15 18.22
C ASN A 10 6.50 45.97 17.96
N ALA A 11 6.69 45.05 18.88
CA ALA A 11 7.46 43.83 18.64
C ALA A 11 6.65 42.86 17.81
N VAL A 12 7.17 42.47 16.66
CA VAL A 12 6.57 41.39 15.83
C VAL A 12 6.76 40.05 16.55
N GLY A 13 5.66 39.49 17.04
CA GLY A 13 5.69 38.20 17.75
C GLY A 13 4.64 38.09 18.85
N ILE A 14 4.60 36.89 19.47
CA ILE A 14 3.75 36.64 20.64
C ILE A 14 4.47 37.09 21.89
N PRO A 15 3.90 37.98 22.71
CA PRO A 15 4.54 38.44 23.96
C PRO A 15 4.61 37.24 24.97
N LYS A 16 5.79 36.98 25.50
CA LYS A 16 6.04 36.01 26.56
C LYS A 16 6.43 36.78 27.83
N TYR A 17 5.73 36.53 28.94
CA TYR A 17 6.08 37.05 30.26
C TYR A 17 7.17 36.18 30.88
N ASP A 18 8.28 36.77 31.35
CA ASP A 18 9.41 36.06 31.92
C ASP A 18 9.27 35.76 33.42
N GLY A 19 8.18 36.16 34.03
CA GLY A 19 7.94 36.02 35.47
C GLY A 19 8.61 37.09 36.33
N ALA A 20 9.52 37.89 35.79
CA ALA A 20 10.28 38.95 36.47
C ALA A 20 9.81 40.36 36.10
N GLY A 21 8.71 40.48 35.39
CA GLY A 21 8.12 41.77 35.01
C GLY A 21 8.43 42.23 33.57
N THR A 22 9.12 41.41 32.79
CA THR A 22 9.49 41.75 31.40
C THR A 22 8.70 40.89 30.40
N PHE A 23 8.24 41.52 29.33
CA PHE A 23 7.68 40.84 28.18
C PHE A 23 8.71 40.77 27.07
N THR A 24 9.04 39.55 26.62
CA THR A 24 9.85 39.30 25.44
C THR A 24 8.98 38.81 24.30
N ALA A 25 9.34 39.12 23.05
CA ALA A 25 8.64 38.58 21.88
C ALA A 25 9.17 37.22 21.55
N ILE A 26 8.28 36.25 21.33
CA ILE A 26 8.62 35.01 20.66
C ILE A 26 8.73 35.31 19.18
N THR A 27 9.91 35.13 18.60
CA THR A 27 10.10 35.26 17.14
C THR A 27 9.36 34.13 16.44
N LEU A 28 8.43 34.50 15.57
CA LEU A 28 7.69 33.55 14.75
C LEU A 28 8.41 33.34 13.41
N THR A 29 8.64 32.09 13.07
CA THR A 29 9.03 31.76 11.69
C THR A 29 7.78 31.68 10.83
N GLN A 30 7.79 32.34 9.69
CA GLN A 30 6.66 32.32 8.76
C GLN A 30 6.27 30.88 8.38
N TYR A 31 4.96 30.62 8.33
CA TYR A 31 4.38 29.30 8.01
C TYR A 31 4.75 28.16 8.98
N SER A 32 5.17 28.50 10.19
CA SER A 32 5.54 27.51 11.20
C SER A 32 4.41 27.29 12.21
N PRO A 33 4.05 26.04 12.55
CA PRO A 33 3.17 25.77 13.66
C PRO A 33 3.86 26.08 14.99
N LEU A 34 3.08 26.58 15.94
CA LEU A 34 3.53 26.79 17.33
C LEU A 34 3.13 25.58 18.16
N VAL A 35 4.03 25.14 19.02
CA VAL A 35 3.82 24.02 19.93
C VAL A 35 4.28 24.37 21.34
N GLY A 36 3.76 23.66 22.34
CA GLY A 36 4.26 23.73 23.70
C GLY A 36 5.69 23.15 23.78
N GLY A 37 6.60 23.92 24.32
CA GLY A 37 7.98 23.50 24.62
C GLY A 37 8.18 23.16 26.09
N ALA A 38 9.41 22.87 26.47
CA ALA A 38 9.80 22.65 27.85
C ALA A 38 9.51 23.87 28.72
N SER A 39 9.24 23.66 30.01
CA SER A 39 8.98 24.74 31.01
C SER A 39 7.85 25.71 30.57
N ASN A 40 6.77 25.18 30.01
CA ASN A 40 5.61 25.97 29.55
C ASN A 40 5.96 27.02 28.47
N ALA A 41 7.07 26.85 27.77
CA ALA A 41 7.43 27.70 26.66
C ALA A 41 6.57 27.44 25.43
N ILE A 42 6.33 28.46 24.60
CA ILE A 42 5.83 28.31 23.24
C ILE A 42 7.03 28.33 22.30
N THR A 43 7.10 27.36 21.41
CA THR A 43 8.19 27.25 20.43
C THR A 43 7.64 27.04 19.03
N SER A 44 8.42 27.42 18.01
CA SER A 44 8.10 27.19 16.60
C SER A 44 8.81 25.92 16.12
N LEU A 45 8.08 25.04 15.42
CA LEU A 45 8.67 23.85 14.80
C LEU A 45 9.43 24.13 13.49
N GLY A 46 9.36 25.36 12.96
CA GLY A 46 9.78 25.64 11.60
C GLY A 46 8.70 25.33 10.57
N PRO A 47 8.87 25.78 9.32
CA PRO A 47 7.94 25.48 8.24
C PRO A 47 7.88 23.97 7.99
N LEU A 48 6.65 23.44 7.90
CA LEU A 48 6.45 22.04 7.57
C LEU A 48 6.68 21.82 6.06
N THR A 49 7.29 20.71 5.71
CA THR A 49 7.40 20.25 4.32
C THR A 49 6.17 19.40 3.94
N ASN A 50 6.02 19.08 2.64
CA ASN A 50 4.89 18.28 2.15
C ASN A 50 4.76 16.95 2.90
N GLY A 51 3.54 16.68 3.37
CA GLY A 51 3.21 15.45 4.08
C GLY A 51 3.63 15.40 5.55
N GLN A 52 4.25 16.47 6.09
CA GLN A 52 4.53 16.54 7.51
C GLN A 52 3.30 16.96 8.31
N LEU A 53 3.17 16.33 9.47
CA LEU A 53 2.19 16.63 10.51
C LEU A 53 2.91 16.96 11.82
N VAL A 54 2.24 17.72 12.68
CA VAL A 54 2.69 17.88 14.07
C VAL A 54 2.25 16.66 14.85
N ILE A 55 3.21 15.84 15.28
CA ILE A 55 2.95 14.59 16.00
C ILE A 55 3.36 14.77 17.46
N GLY A 56 2.42 14.44 18.35
CA GLY A 56 2.68 14.41 19.79
C GLY A 56 3.70 13.32 20.14
N SER A 57 4.57 13.63 21.08
CA SER A 57 5.54 12.69 21.65
C SER A 57 5.45 12.72 23.18
N THR A 58 5.29 11.55 23.82
CA THR A 58 5.09 11.48 25.28
C THR A 58 6.29 12.01 26.02
N GLY A 59 6.06 13.04 26.86
CA GLY A 59 7.08 13.62 27.72
C GLY A 59 8.10 14.53 27.04
N VAL A 60 7.94 14.82 25.74
CA VAL A 60 8.82 15.72 24.97
C VAL A 60 8.01 16.64 24.07
N VAL A 61 8.67 17.62 23.48
CA VAL A 61 8.05 18.56 22.53
C VAL A 61 7.50 17.82 21.30
N PRO A 62 6.30 18.16 20.81
CA PRO A 62 5.80 17.65 19.55
C PRO A 62 6.79 17.85 18.40
N VAL A 63 6.83 16.93 17.47
CA VAL A 63 7.76 16.94 16.33
C VAL A 63 7.03 17.01 14.99
N ALA A 64 7.71 17.58 13.99
CA ALA A 64 7.26 17.49 12.60
C ALA A 64 7.73 16.15 12.01
N ALA A 65 6.79 15.31 11.61
CA ALA A 65 7.11 14.01 10.99
C ALA A 65 6.06 13.63 9.94
N THR A 66 6.45 12.77 9.01
CA THR A 66 5.54 12.18 8.02
C THR A 66 4.90 10.90 8.60
N ILE A 67 3.76 10.50 8.04
CA ILE A 67 3.16 9.21 8.35
C ILE A 67 4.03 8.10 7.74
N THR A 68 4.41 7.10 8.56
CA THR A 68 5.13 5.92 8.08
C THR A 68 4.11 4.86 7.63
N PRO A 69 4.12 4.44 6.36
CA PRO A 69 3.17 3.42 5.91
C PRO A 69 3.52 2.05 6.52
N GLY A 70 2.49 1.32 6.93
CA GLY A 70 2.58 -0.10 7.24
C GLY A 70 2.45 -0.97 5.99
N THR A 71 2.54 -2.29 6.16
CA THR A 71 2.35 -3.25 5.06
C THR A 71 0.97 -3.07 4.42
N GLY A 72 0.90 -3.01 3.10
CA GLY A 72 -0.34 -2.84 2.35
C GLY A 72 -0.88 -1.41 2.27
N VAL A 73 -0.10 -0.42 2.67
CA VAL A 73 -0.44 1.00 2.57
C VAL A 73 0.65 1.74 1.81
N SER A 74 0.27 2.60 0.87
CA SER A 74 1.13 3.57 0.21
C SER A 74 0.73 4.98 0.62
N ILE A 75 1.71 5.84 0.86
CA ILE A 75 1.47 7.24 1.18
C ILE A 75 2.21 8.12 0.19
N THR A 76 1.46 9.00 -0.47
CA THR A 76 2.00 10.00 -1.39
C THR A 76 1.80 11.38 -0.81
N ASN A 77 2.89 12.11 -0.58
CA ASN A 77 2.88 13.45 -0.03
C ASN A 77 2.94 14.50 -1.14
N GLY A 78 1.90 15.34 -1.24
CA GLY A 78 1.82 16.44 -2.18
C GLY A 78 1.78 17.81 -1.47
N ALA A 79 1.81 18.88 -2.23
CA ALA A 79 1.64 20.24 -1.70
C ALA A 79 0.22 20.41 -1.15
N GLY A 80 0.09 20.51 0.19
CA GLY A 80 -1.20 20.65 0.86
C GLY A 80 -2.06 19.39 0.85
N SER A 81 -1.50 18.21 0.52
CA SER A 81 -2.23 16.95 0.49
C SER A 81 -1.38 15.76 0.98
N ILE A 82 -2.06 14.79 1.59
CA ILE A 82 -1.54 13.46 1.88
C ILE A 82 -2.54 12.48 1.28
N GLN A 83 -2.10 11.70 0.31
CA GLN A 83 -2.89 10.60 -0.25
C GLN A 83 -2.48 9.30 0.41
N ILE A 84 -3.47 8.52 0.86
CA ILE A 84 -3.27 7.21 1.49
C ILE A 84 -3.98 6.19 0.62
N ASP A 85 -3.22 5.29 0.01
CA ASP A 85 -3.73 4.25 -0.86
C ASP A 85 -3.51 2.88 -0.22
N MET A 86 -4.46 1.97 -0.43
CA MET A 86 -4.27 0.57 -0.11
C MET A 86 -3.48 -0.09 -1.24
N VAL A 87 -2.31 -0.64 -0.92
CA VAL A 87 -1.51 -1.45 -1.84
C VAL A 87 -1.89 -2.90 -1.66
N GLY A 88 -2.46 -3.49 -2.70
CA GLY A 88 -2.91 -4.89 -2.68
C GLY A 88 -4.23 -5.16 -1.95
N GLY A 89 -5.03 -4.14 -1.66
CA GLY A 89 -6.32 -4.25 -0.95
C GLY A 89 -7.49 -4.84 -1.75
N GLY A 90 -7.27 -5.26 -2.98
CA GLY A 90 -8.27 -5.91 -3.83
C GLY A 90 -7.63 -6.45 -5.10
N MET A 91 -8.19 -7.53 -5.61
CA MET A 91 -7.78 -8.08 -6.90
C MET A 91 -8.30 -7.17 -8.02
N THR A 92 -7.38 -6.59 -8.80
CA THR A 92 -7.75 -5.85 -10.01
C THR A 92 -8.15 -6.85 -11.09
N TRP A 93 -9.26 -6.63 -11.79
CA TRP A 93 -9.73 -7.53 -12.84
C TRP A 93 -9.57 -6.91 -14.23
N THR A 94 -9.10 -7.73 -15.17
CA THR A 94 -9.07 -7.40 -16.59
C THR A 94 -9.72 -8.51 -17.42
N VAL A 95 -10.23 -8.14 -18.59
CA VAL A 95 -10.82 -9.09 -19.55
C VAL A 95 -9.84 -9.22 -20.70
N GLU A 96 -9.41 -10.46 -20.94
CA GLU A 96 -8.33 -10.75 -21.87
C GLU A 96 -8.81 -11.51 -23.10
N THR A 97 -8.24 -11.15 -24.24
CA THR A 97 -8.47 -11.83 -25.52
C THR A 97 -7.18 -12.44 -26.11
N ASN A 98 -6.05 -12.24 -25.44
CA ASN A 98 -4.73 -12.72 -25.86
C ASN A 98 -4.01 -13.43 -24.72
N ASN A 99 -3.06 -14.30 -25.07
CA ASN A 99 -2.16 -14.92 -24.12
C ASN A 99 -1.30 -13.86 -23.43
N LEU A 100 -1.03 -14.03 -22.14
CA LEU A 100 -0.22 -13.07 -21.37
C LEU A 100 0.52 -13.72 -20.20
N ASN A 101 1.53 -13.03 -19.71
CA ASN A 101 2.15 -13.28 -18.41
C ASN A 101 1.33 -12.61 -17.32
N MET A 102 0.89 -13.38 -16.34
CA MET A 102 0.04 -12.86 -15.25
C MET A 102 0.84 -12.01 -14.26
N ALA A 103 0.17 -11.02 -13.71
CA ALA A 103 0.63 -10.27 -12.54
C ALA A 103 0.05 -10.88 -11.27
N VAL A 104 0.75 -10.72 -10.14
CA VAL A 104 0.23 -11.09 -8.81
C VAL A 104 -0.91 -10.17 -8.40
N ASN A 105 -1.80 -10.66 -7.53
CA ASN A 105 -2.95 -9.93 -6.99
C ASN A 105 -3.90 -9.41 -8.08
N HIS A 106 -4.04 -10.19 -9.17
CA HIS A 106 -4.81 -9.84 -10.34
C HIS A 106 -5.78 -10.96 -10.74
N GLY A 107 -6.97 -10.56 -11.20
CA GLY A 107 -8.00 -11.44 -11.74
C GLY A 107 -8.11 -11.28 -13.26
N TYR A 108 -8.33 -12.38 -13.97
CA TYR A 108 -8.38 -12.43 -15.43
C TYR A 108 -9.68 -13.08 -15.89
N GLY A 109 -10.43 -12.36 -16.75
CA GLY A 109 -11.53 -12.91 -17.51
C GLY A 109 -11.04 -13.39 -18.87
N SER A 110 -11.08 -14.70 -19.14
CA SER A 110 -10.72 -15.26 -20.45
C SER A 110 -11.87 -15.09 -21.44
N ASN A 111 -11.77 -14.11 -22.35
CA ASN A 111 -12.82 -13.73 -23.29
C ASN A 111 -12.42 -13.98 -24.75
N LYS A 112 -12.19 -15.24 -25.11
CA LYS A 112 -11.85 -15.68 -26.47
C LYS A 112 -12.53 -17.03 -26.76
N ALA A 113 -13.03 -17.19 -27.96
CA ALA A 113 -13.54 -18.49 -28.45
C ALA A 113 -12.37 -19.45 -28.66
N GLY A 114 -11.93 -20.13 -27.63
CA GLY A 114 -10.77 -21.02 -27.58
C GLY A 114 -9.92 -20.78 -26.34
N ALA A 115 -8.90 -21.61 -26.15
CA ALA A 115 -8.07 -21.51 -24.94
C ALA A 115 -7.15 -20.29 -24.97
N LEU A 116 -7.09 -19.55 -23.87
CA LEU A 116 -6.06 -18.57 -23.59
C LEU A 116 -4.99 -19.17 -22.69
N ALA A 117 -3.74 -18.90 -23.00
CA ALA A 117 -2.60 -19.27 -22.16
C ALA A 117 -2.22 -18.12 -21.23
N PHE A 118 -2.30 -18.35 -19.95
CA PHE A 118 -1.89 -17.47 -18.86
C PHE A 118 -0.64 -18.02 -18.21
N THR A 119 0.48 -17.33 -18.34
CA THR A 119 1.75 -17.76 -17.71
C THR A 119 1.84 -17.23 -16.29
N LEU A 120 2.15 -18.11 -15.33
CA LEU A 120 2.38 -17.70 -13.94
C LEU A 120 3.53 -16.68 -13.84
N PRO A 121 3.41 -15.69 -12.94
CA PRO A 121 4.49 -14.72 -12.72
C PRO A 121 5.73 -15.44 -12.18
N VAL A 122 6.89 -15.05 -12.70
CA VAL A 122 8.20 -15.58 -12.24
C VAL A 122 8.59 -15.03 -10.87
N ALA A 123 8.03 -13.91 -10.46
CA ALA A 123 8.21 -13.29 -9.15
C ALA A 123 6.89 -13.24 -8.39
N SER A 124 6.87 -13.87 -7.23
CA SER A 124 5.70 -13.85 -6.32
C SER A 124 6.14 -13.99 -4.87
N ALA A 125 5.40 -13.39 -3.97
CA ALA A 125 5.56 -13.49 -2.52
C ALA A 125 4.54 -14.47 -1.92
N VAL A 126 4.78 -14.92 -0.69
CA VAL A 126 3.78 -15.68 0.07
C VAL A 126 2.55 -14.81 0.32
N GLY A 127 1.37 -15.33 -0.02
CA GLY A 127 0.10 -14.63 0.08
C GLY A 127 -0.38 -13.97 -1.21
N ASP A 128 0.46 -13.84 -2.23
CA ASP A 128 0.02 -13.36 -3.54
C ASP A 128 -1.04 -14.28 -4.14
N THR A 129 -2.04 -13.68 -4.77
CA THR A 129 -3.18 -14.40 -5.34
C THR A 129 -3.36 -14.10 -6.82
N ILE A 130 -3.92 -15.07 -7.54
CA ILE A 130 -4.35 -14.94 -8.93
C ILE A 130 -5.72 -15.60 -9.07
N ALA A 131 -6.63 -14.97 -9.80
CA ALA A 131 -7.90 -15.58 -10.16
C ALA A 131 -8.10 -15.59 -11.66
N ILE A 132 -8.75 -16.64 -12.17
CA ILE A 132 -9.10 -16.77 -13.58
C ILE A 132 -10.54 -17.25 -13.67
N VAL A 133 -11.29 -16.63 -14.58
CA VAL A 133 -12.67 -17.02 -14.93
C VAL A 133 -12.77 -17.11 -16.45
N GLY A 134 -13.25 -18.22 -16.96
CA GLY A 134 -13.61 -18.36 -18.37
C GLY A 134 -14.89 -17.57 -18.68
N MET A 135 -14.93 -16.80 -19.79
CA MET A 135 -16.11 -16.05 -20.23
C MET A 135 -16.69 -16.62 -21.54
N GLN A 136 -15.86 -16.87 -22.54
CA GLN A 136 -16.29 -17.45 -23.82
C GLN A 136 -15.66 -18.81 -24.12
N GLY A 137 -14.44 -19.05 -23.65
CA GLY A 137 -13.70 -20.28 -23.90
C GLY A 137 -12.93 -20.75 -22.70
N SER A 138 -12.20 -21.81 -22.90
CA SER A 138 -11.30 -22.38 -21.89
C SER A 138 -10.06 -21.51 -21.68
N TRP A 139 -9.33 -21.82 -20.65
CA TRP A 139 -8.04 -21.20 -20.34
C TRP A 139 -7.06 -22.28 -19.83
N ASN A 140 -5.78 -22.02 -19.97
CA ASN A 140 -4.74 -22.82 -19.33
C ASN A 140 -3.75 -21.92 -18.58
N VAL A 141 -3.26 -22.39 -17.45
CA VAL A 141 -2.18 -21.77 -16.70
C VAL A 141 -0.89 -22.54 -16.97
N VAL A 142 0.09 -21.84 -17.53
CA VAL A 142 1.41 -22.36 -17.84
C VAL A 142 2.38 -21.96 -16.74
N GLN A 143 3.20 -22.88 -16.28
CA GLN A 143 4.20 -22.65 -15.25
C GLN A 143 5.53 -22.15 -15.84
N ALA A 144 6.25 -21.36 -15.06
CA ALA A 144 7.66 -21.07 -15.30
C ALA A 144 8.56 -22.20 -14.73
N ALA A 145 9.86 -22.09 -14.96
CA ALA A 145 10.84 -23.01 -14.40
C ALA A 145 10.70 -23.11 -12.86
N ASN A 146 10.77 -24.31 -12.33
CA ASN A 146 10.69 -24.62 -10.89
C ASN A 146 9.35 -24.32 -10.20
N GLN A 147 8.32 -23.94 -10.94
CA GLN A 147 6.99 -23.73 -10.38
C GLN A 147 6.16 -25.01 -10.35
N ARG A 148 5.20 -25.07 -9.45
CA ARG A 148 4.24 -26.17 -9.33
C ARG A 148 2.91 -25.67 -8.81
N ILE A 149 1.81 -26.22 -9.33
CA ILE A 149 0.43 -25.90 -8.90
C ILE A 149 -0.17 -27.12 -8.22
N PHE A 150 -0.79 -26.91 -7.06
CA PHE A 150 -1.52 -27.92 -6.29
C PHE A 150 -3.01 -27.65 -6.32
N ILE A 151 -3.80 -28.70 -6.61
CA ILE A 151 -5.27 -28.70 -6.48
C ILE A 151 -5.65 -29.87 -5.60
N GLY A 152 -6.00 -29.61 -4.35
CA GLY A 152 -6.23 -30.67 -3.36
C GLY A 152 -4.97 -31.55 -3.19
N SER A 153 -5.11 -32.84 -3.36
CA SER A 153 -4.01 -33.80 -3.28
C SER A 153 -3.24 -33.99 -4.59
N SER A 154 -3.70 -33.39 -5.67
CA SER A 154 -3.07 -33.49 -7.00
C SER A 154 -2.15 -32.31 -7.25
N ALA A 155 -1.11 -32.55 -8.05
CA ALA A 155 -0.14 -31.50 -8.40
C ALA A 155 0.28 -31.61 -9.86
N SER A 156 0.52 -30.47 -10.49
CA SER A 156 1.07 -30.41 -11.84
C SER A 156 2.51 -30.94 -11.88
N THR A 157 2.99 -31.26 -13.07
CA THR A 157 4.41 -31.56 -13.29
C THR A 157 5.26 -30.35 -12.85
N LEU A 158 6.39 -30.56 -12.21
CA LEU A 158 7.30 -29.51 -11.80
C LEU A 158 7.91 -28.80 -13.01
N GLY A 159 7.91 -27.48 -13.02
CA GLY A 159 8.59 -26.66 -14.00
C GLY A 159 7.75 -26.32 -15.24
N ALA A 160 8.41 -25.86 -16.29
CA ALA A 160 7.77 -25.31 -17.49
C ALA A 160 6.88 -26.30 -18.29
N GLY A 161 6.99 -27.60 -18.03
CA GLY A 161 6.11 -28.61 -18.63
C GLY A 161 4.79 -28.80 -17.88
N GLY A 162 4.66 -28.26 -16.67
CA GLY A 162 3.45 -28.38 -15.87
C GLY A 162 2.43 -27.33 -16.22
N SER A 163 1.16 -27.69 -16.12
CA SER A 163 0.05 -26.78 -16.38
C SER A 163 -1.24 -27.25 -15.70
N ILE A 164 -2.19 -26.34 -15.61
CA ILE A 164 -3.59 -26.64 -15.34
C ILE A 164 -4.45 -26.02 -16.42
N ALA A 165 -5.55 -26.65 -16.78
CA ALA A 165 -6.43 -26.12 -17.82
C ALA A 165 -7.90 -26.33 -17.46
N SER A 166 -8.73 -25.33 -17.77
CA SER A 166 -10.18 -25.49 -17.77
C SER A 166 -10.61 -26.34 -18.94
N THR A 167 -11.68 -27.10 -18.78
CA THR A 167 -12.26 -27.92 -19.86
C THR A 167 -13.43 -27.22 -20.55
N ASN A 168 -14.06 -26.27 -19.88
CA ASN A 168 -15.23 -25.56 -20.36
C ASN A 168 -15.11 -24.05 -20.17
N ALA A 169 -15.95 -23.28 -20.89
CA ALA A 169 -16.23 -21.92 -20.56
C ALA A 169 -16.86 -21.84 -19.14
N PHE A 170 -16.64 -20.71 -18.46
CA PHE A 170 -17.11 -20.42 -17.10
C PHE A 170 -16.44 -21.20 -15.96
N ASP A 171 -15.54 -22.14 -16.28
CA ASP A 171 -14.67 -22.70 -15.26
C ASP A 171 -13.79 -21.61 -14.63
N ALA A 172 -13.57 -21.71 -13.33
CA ALA A 172 -12.83 -20.68 -12.59
C ALA A 172 -11.88 -21.30 -11.56
N ILE A 173 -10.80 -20.58 -11.28
CA ILE A 173 -9.85 -20.95 -10.23
C ILE A 173 -9.29 -19.72 -9.54
N THR A 174 -9.02 -19.86 -8.24
CA THR A 174 -8.22 -18.90 -7.49
C THR A 174 -7.01 -19.61 -6.91
N LEU A 175 -5.84 -19.10 -7.21
CA LEU A 175 -4.55 -19.59 -6.75
C LEU A 175 -3.97 -18.65 -5.68
N VAL A 176 -3.24 -19.22 -4.72
CA VAL A 176 -2.42 -18.49 -3.75
C VAL A 176 -1.00 -19.03 -3.77
N CYS A 177 -0.02 -18.14 -3.77
CA CYS A 177 1.39 -18.51 -3.61
C CYS A 177 1.69 -18.77 -2.13
N LEU A 178 2.16 -19.96 -1.79
CA LEU A 178 2.56 -20.30 -0.42
C LEU A 178 4.07 -20.56 -0.26
N VAL A 179 4.80 -20.71 -1.37
CA VAL A 179 6.27 -20.65 -1.37
C VAL A 179 6.68 -19.69 -2.46
N ALA A 180 7.30 -18.60 -2.07
CA ALA A 180 7.66 -17.49 -2.96
C ALA A 180 8.36 -18.00 -4.24
N ASN A 181 7.86 -17.56 -5.39
CA ASN A 181 8.32 -17.89 -6.74
C ASN A 181 8.15 -19.37 -7.17
N LEU A 182 7.66 -20.27 -6.30
CA LEU A 182 7.72 -21.71 -6.54
C LEU A 182 6.35 -22.40 -6.51
N LEU A 183 5.62 -22.32 -5.39
CA LEU A 183 4.46 -23.18 -5.18
C LEU A 183 3.16 -22.37 -5.08
N TRP A 184 2.22 -22.76 -5.93
CA TRP A 184 0.89 -22.20 -6.00
C TRP A 184 -0.15 -23.23 -5.59
N TYR A 185 -1.13 -22.84 -4.81
CA TYR A 185 -2.19 -23.71 -4.30
C TYR A 185 -3.56 -23.15 -4.68
N ALA A 186 -4.45 -24.02 -5.17
CA ALA A 186 -5.81 -23.66 -5.43
C ALA A 186 -6.57 -23.42 -4.11
N ARG A 187 -7.07 -22.20 -3.93
CA ARG A 187 -7.99 -21.82 -2.83
C ARG A 187 -9.43 -22.20 -3.14
N SER A 188 -9.80 -22.05 -4.41
CA SER A 188 -11.13 -22.42 -4.90
C SER A 188 -11.00 -22.91 -6.34
N VAL A 189 -11.85 -23.86 -6.68
CA VAL A 189 -12.02 -24.38 -8.05
C VAL A 189 -13.51 -24.45 -8.31
N GLN A 190 -13.95 -23.95 -9.44
CA GLN A 190 -15.31 -24.07 -9.93
C GLN A 190 -15.26 -24.61 -11.34
N GLY A 191 -16.07 -25.63 -11.60
CA GLY A 191 -16.04 -26.34 -12.86
C GLY A 191 -15.01 -27.49 -12.91
N ASN A 192 -14.51 -27.81 -14.09
CA ASN A 192 -13.68 -28.98 -14.33
C ASN A 192 -12.26 -28.58 -14.82
N ILE A 193 -11.27 -28.80 -13.97
CA ILE A 193 -9.88 -28.42 -14.22
C ILE A 193 -9.04 -29.68 -14.41
N THR A 194 -8.29 -29.75 -15.51
CA THR A 194 -7.29 -30.81 -15.76
C THR A 194 -5.92 -30.34 -15.28
N ILE A 195 -5.08 -31.32 -14.89
CA ILE A 195 -3.73 -31.10 -14.38
C ILE A 195 -2.76 -31.92 -15.24
N ALA A 196 -1.67 -31.28 -15.71
CA ALA A 196 -0.62 -31.91 -16.50
C ALA A 196 0.78 -31.72 -15.87
#